data_602ded735de39d0001d2e50f4fe179e4
#
_entry.id   602ded735de39d0001d2e50f4fe179e4
#
_cell.length_a   1.000
_cell.length_b   1.000
_cell.length_c   1.000
_cell.angle_alpha   90.00
_cell.angle_beta   90.00
_cell.angle_gamma   90.00
#
_symmetry.space_group_name_H-M   'P 1'
#
loop_
_entity.id
_entity.type
_entity.pdbx_description
1 polymer ?
#
loop_
_entity_poly.entity_id
_entity_poly.type
_entity_poly.pdbx_seq_one_letter_code
_entity_poly.pdbx_strand_id
1 'polypeptide(L)'
;MSISVATKINFQQALDKKVLAGLTSAPMEMNASQVQYSSGKEFKIPKMATDGLADYARNGGYVSGEYAFEYQTKTFKKDRGRSFPIDVMDIDETGFVLTAGALASTFIDEKVVPEIDSFRYSEIFSIVNTAGDYTEAYTPAKETVFGKFKDALTAVGNETGGVPLVAFVNALVLGTLEKSSEFTRIVTSEEVQREERKTKVRMIDGVQLIPVPSSRMKTVYNFLTGGTGQEAGGVTAGTNAMDINWIICPMTGPIAIVKHAMPKIISPENNTDADGYIYGYRVYHTLEIADNKIPLFRVSYTPIAAPALTATVAKGTGTGNTKFTATAGTGNTLAYILGAATAGVKYNDLLSKYATAVEPYTSAADIAAAEGQYLTMLKVNALGRIIEAKEVVLASGDISTGT
;
A
#
# COMPACT_ATOMS: atom_id res chain seq x y z
N MET A 1 -6.23 -45.45 2.72
CA MET A 1 -7.62 -44.96 2.98
C MET A 1 -7.84 -43.66 2.21
N SER A 2 -8.75 -43.65 1.26
CA SER A 2 -9.06 -42.39 0.56
C SER A 2 -9.73 -41.44 1.52
N ILE A 3 -9.18 -40.21 1.65
CA ILE A 3 -9.78 -39.16 2.48
C ILE A 3 -11.15 -38.83 1.90
N SER A 4 -12.22 -38.94 2.73
CA SER A 4 -13.59 -38.69 2.28
C SER A 4 -13.76 -37.23 1.81
N VAL A 5 -14.69 -37.00 0.89
CA VAL A 5 -15.03 -35.64 0.40
C VAL A 5 -15.43 -34.72 1.57
N ALA A 6 -16.17 -35.23 2.53
CA ALA A 6 -16.56 -34.49 3.75
C ALA A 6 -15.35 -34.06 4.59
N THR A 7 -14.35 -34.94 4.76
CA THR A 7 -13.11 -34.61 5.49
C THR A 7 -12.30 -33.53 4.76
N LYS A 8 -12.25 -33.56 3.42
CA LYS A 8 -11.58 -32.52 2.61
C LYS A 8 -12.28 -31.18 2.76
N ILE A 9 -13.61 -31.14 2.73
CA ILE A 9 -14.41 -29.91 2.89
C ILE A 9 -14.21 -29.33 4.30
N ASN A 10 -14.27 -30.15 5.36
CA ASN A 10 -14.04 -29.70 6.72
C ASN A 10 -12.63 -29.14 6.92
N PHE A 11 -11.62 -29.79 6.34
CA PHE A 11 -10.23 -29.31 6.40
C PHE A 11 -10.06 -27.97 5.67
N GLN A 12 -10.66 -27.82 4.50
CA GLN A 12 -10.66 -26.55 3.76
C GLN A 12 -11.31 -25.43 4.58
N GLN A 13 -12.49 -25.65 5.13
CA GLN A 13 -13.19 -24.66 5.96
C GLN A 13 -12.36 -24.24 7.19
N ALA A 14 -11.67 -25.19 7.84
CA ALA A 14 -10.79 -24.90 8.96
C ALA A 14 -9.59 -24.02 8.56
N LEU A 15 -8.99 -24.27 7.38
CA LEU A 15 -7.89 -23.46 6.86
C LEU A 15 -8.37 -22.06 6.44
N ASP A 16 -9.52 -21.93 5.80
CA ASP A 16 -10.08 -20.62 5.41
C ASP A 16 -10.38 -19.77 6.65
N LYS A 17 -10.96 -20.35 7.70
CA LYS A 17 -11.15 -19.67 8.98
C LYS A 17 -9.83 -19.22 9.59
N LYS A 18 -8.79 -20.05 9.50
CA LYS A 18 -7.47 -19.71 10.01
C LYS A 18 -6.82 -18.56 9.25
N VAL A 19 -6.94 -18.53 7.91
CA VAL A 19 -6.48 -17.40 7.09
C VAL A 19 -7.18 -16.12 7.53
N LEU A 20 -8.51 -16.12 7.60
CA LEU A 20 -9.29 -14.95 8.02
C LEU A 20 -8.94 -14.48 9.43
N ALA A 21 -8.76 -15.39 10.38
CA ALA A 21 -8.38 -15.05 11.75
C ALA A 21 -6.97 -14.45 11.86
N GLY A 22 -6.05 -14.81 10.96
CA GLY A 22 -4.69 -14.29 10.91
C GLY A 22 -4.53 -12.96 10.17
N LEU A 23 -5.48 -12.63 9.26
CA LEU A 23 -5.44 -11.41 8.46
C LEU A 23 -5.84 -10.18 9.28
N THR A 24 -4.97 -9.16 9.31
CA THR A 24 -5.32 -7.84 9.85
C THR A 24 -6.22 -7.07 8.89
N SER A 25 -6.17 -7.40 7.60
CA SER A 25 -6.99 -6.83 6.52
C SER A 25 -8.34 -7.55 6.29
N ALA A 26 -8.70 -8.53 7.13
CA ALA A 26 -9.96 -9.28 7.01
C ALA A 26 -11.24 -8.39 6.88
N PRO A 27 -11.38 -7.25 7.58
CA PRO A 27 -12.55 -6.39 7.42
C PRO A 27 -12.79 -5.91 5.99
N MET A 28 -11.76 -5.84 5.15
CA MET A 28 -11.88 -5.41 3.75
C MET A 28 -12.61 -6.45 2.87
N GLU A 29 -12.65 -7.73 3.27
CA GLU A 29 -13.32 -8.80 2.52
C GLU A 29 -14.85 -8.72 2.62
N MET A 30 -15.39 -8.07 3.65
CA MET A 30 -16.82 -7.82 3.79
C MET A 30 -17.40 -7.05 2.59
N ASN A 31 -16.57 -6.28 1.91
CA ASN A 31 -16.96 -5.45 0.76
C ASN A 31 -16.97 -6.22 -0.58
N ALA A 32 -16.55 -7.48 -0.61
CA ALA A 32 -16.51 -8.29 -1.83
C ALA A 32 -17.89 -8.48 -2.50
N SER A 33 -18.98 -8.32 -1.75
CA SER A 33 -20.35 -8.37 -2.28
C SER A 33 -20.71 -7.19 -3.20
N GLN A 34 -19.94 -6.09 -3.18
CA GLN A 34 -20.14 -4.92 -4.05
C GLN A 34 -19.72 -5.16 -5.51
N VAL A 35 -19.16 -6.33 -5.81
CA VAL A 35 -18.51 -6.62 -7.09
C VAL A 35 -19.33 -7.62 -7.89
N GLN A 36 -19.45 -7.37 -9.20
CA GLN A 36 -19.98 -8.33 -10.16
C GLN A 36 -18.86 -9.03 -10.90
N TYR A 37 -18.83 -10.36 -10.82
CA TYR A 37 -17.85 -11.15 -11.57
C TYR A 37 -18.20 -11.17 -13.06
N SER A 38 -17.22 -10.86 -13.89
CA SER A 38 -17.24 -11.10 -15.32
C SER A 38 -16.46 -12.40 -15.62
N SER A 39 -16.41 -12.81 -16.87
CA SER A 39 -15.68 -14.03 -17.22
C SER A 39 -14.16 -13.85 -17.12
N GLY A 40 -13.44 -14.91 -16.73
CA GLY A 40 -11.97 -14.93 -16.72
C GLY A 40 -11.33 -14.20 -15.55
N LYS A 41 -10.47 -13.23 -15.84
CA LYS A 41 -9.68 -12.46 -14.86
C LYS A 41 -10.30 -11.13 -14.48
N GLU A 42 -11.50 -10.82 -14.98
CA GLU A 42 -12.11 -9.51 -14.83
C GLU A 42 -13.29 -9.54 -13.86
N PHE A 43 -13.50 -8.40 -13.22
CA PHE A 43 -14.66 -8.12 -12.41
C PHE A 43 -15.04 -6.64 -12.57
N LYS A 44 -16.27 -6.31 -12.22
CA LYS A 44 -16.86 -4.99 -12.43
C LYS A 44 -17.31 -4.40 -11.11
N ILE A 45 -16.93 -3.15 -10.87
CA ILE A 45 -17.37 -2.35 -9.71
C ILE A 45 -18.39 -1.35 -10.25
N PRO A 46 -19.65 -1.33 -9.76
CA PRO A 46 -20.65 -0.35 -10.18
C PRO A 46 -20.29 1.05 -9.67
N LYS A 47 -20.41 2.04 -10.52
CA LYS A 47 -20.28 3.45 -10.20
C LYS A 47 -21.54 4.17 -10.63
N MET A 48 -22.13 4.94 -9.73
CA MET A 48 -23.31 5.77 -9.99
C MET A 48 -22.99 7.21 -9.66
N ALA A 49 -23.37 8.12 -10.54
CA ALA A 49 -23.36 9.55 -10.31
C ALA A 49 -24.75 10.10 -10.61
N THR A 50 -25.20 11.07 -9.83
CA THR A 50 -26.50 11.71 -9.96
C THR A 50 -26.32 13.22 -9.82
N ASP A 51 -27.16 13.99 -10.50
CA ASP A 51 -27.26 15.42 -10.29
C ASP A 51 -27.77 15.75 -8.89
N GLY A 52 -27.47 16.95 -8.42
CA GLY A 52 -27.95 17.48 -7.16
C GLY A 52 -29.44 17.91 -7.25
N LEU A 53 -29.99 18.37 -6.11
CA LEU A 53 -31.31 18.92 -6.04
C LEU A 53 -31.38 20.25 -6.80
N ALA A 54 -32.45 20.45 -7.54
CA ALA A 54 -32.80 21.71 -8.23
C ALA A 54 -34.05 22.30 -7.61
N ASP A 55 -34.29 23.59 -7.85
CA ASP A 55 -35.48 24.29 -7.33
C ASP A 55 -36.78 23.75 -7.97
N TYR A 56 -37.72 23.40 -7.11
CA TYR A 56 -39.03 22.97 -7.52
C TYR A 56 -39.91 24.17 -7.87
N ALA A 57 -40.40 24.23 -9.13
CA ALA A 57 -41.34 25.24 -9.55
C ALA A 57 -42.79 24.79 -9.34
N ARG A 58 -43.57 25.53 -8.53
CA ARG A 58 -44.98 25.17 -8.26
C ARG A 58 -45.84 25.03 -9.49
N ASN A 59 -45.51 25.76 -10.57
CA ASN A 59 -46.23 25.72 -11.85
C ASN A 59 -45.53 24.88 -12.93
N GLY A 60 -44.26 24.45 -12.70
CA GLY A 60 -43.46 23.71 -13.67
C GLY A 60 -43.06 22.29 -13.22
N GLY A 61 -43.24 21.98 -11.93
CA GLY A 61 -42.87 20.68 -11.37
C GLY A 61 -41.39 20.51 -11.13
N TYR A 62 -40.92 19.26 -11.22
CA TYR A 62 -39.53 18.89 -11.03
C TYR A 62 -38.68 19.24 -12.25
N VAL A 63 -37.47 19.76 -11.97
CA VAL A 63 -36.43 19.88 -13.00
C VAL A 63 -35.86 18.50 -13.27
N SER A 64 -35.73 18.12 -14.54
CA SER A 64 -35.17 16.84 -14.95
C SER A 64 -33.68 16.80 -14.62
N GLY A 65 -33.25 15.83 -13.85
CA GLY A 65 -31.83 15.56 -13.57
C GLY A 65 -31.29 14.41 -14.42
N GLU A 66 -29.99 14.34 -14.56
CA GLU A 66 -29.30 13.23 -15.21
C GLU A 66 -28.67 12.28 -14.17
N TYR A 67 -28.60 11.01 -14.52
CA TYR A 67 -27.85 10.03 -13.78
C TYR A 67 -26.93 9.27 -14.73
N ALA A 68 -25.72 9.00 -14.27
CA ALA A 68 -24.77 8.14 -14.98
C ALA A 68 -24.56 6.86 -14.17
N PHE A 69 -24.72 5.72 -14.81
CA PHE A 69 -24.42 4.41 -14.25
C PHE A 69 -23.43 3.72 -15.16
N GLU A 70 -22.25 3.42 -14.62
CA GLU A 70 -21.19 2.75 -15.37
C GLU A 70 -20.53 1.66 -14.52
N TYR A 71 -19.91 0.70 -15.20
CA TYR A 71 -19.10 -0.32 -14.57
C TYR A 71 -17.61 -0.07 -14.80
N GLN A 72 -16.87 0.05 -13.72
CA GLN A 72 -15.41 0.06 -13.77
C GLN A 72 -14.91 -1.38 -13.86
N THR A 73 -14.31 -1.75 -14.99
CA THR A 73 -13.72 -3.07 -15.17
C THR A 73 -12.32 -3.08 -14.58
N LYS A 74 -12.07 -4.01 -13.66
CA LYS A 74 -10.78 -4.22 -12.99
C LYS A 74 -10.36 -5.68 -13.17
N THR A 75 -9.07 -5.97 -12.97
CA THR A 75 -8.50 -7.31 -13.14
C THR A 75 -7.89 -7.83 -11.86
N PHE A 76 -7.92 -9.16 -11.67
CA PHE A 76 -7.20 -9.80 -10.57
C PHE A 76 -5.68 -9.68 -10.77
N LYS A 77 -4.98 -9.24 -9.73
CA LYS A 77 -3.55 -8.90 -9.81
C LYS A 77 -2.62 -10.03 -9.31
N LYS A 78 -3.08 -10.88 -8.40
CA LYS A 78 -2.25 -11.90 -7.75
C LYS A 78 -2.85 -13.29 -7.86
N ASP A 79 -2.11 -14.19 -8.49
CA ASP A 79 -2.39 -15.63 -8.58
C ASP A 79 -1.14 -16.36 -8.10
N ARG A 80 -1.17 -16.85 -6.88
CA ARG A 80 0.01 -17.39 -6.21
C ARG A 80 -0.29 -18.72 -5.55
N GLY A 81 0.67 -19.63 -5.61
CA GLY A 81 0.53 -20.93 -4.99
C GLY A 81 1.86 -21.64 -4.84
N ARG A 82 1.89 -22.64 -3.98
CA ARG A 82 3.03 -23.50 -3.77
C ARG A 82 2.58 -24.91 -3.41
N SER A 83 3.38 -25.90 -3.77
CA SER A 83 3.17 -27.29 -3.40
C SER A 83 4.38 -27.82 -2.65
N PHE A 84 4.12 -28.71 -1.71
CA PHE A 84 5.11 -29.38 -0.87
C PHE A 84 4.92 -30.90 -0.99
N PRO A 85 5.89 -31.65 -1.54
CA PRO A 85 5.92 -33.09 -1.45
C PRO A 85 6.34 -33.49 -0.03
N ILE A 86 5.70 -34.52 0.52
CA ILE A 86 6.01 -35.09 1.83
C ILE A 86 6.08 -36.60 1.63
N ASP A 87 7.25 -37.19 1.82
CA ASP A 87 7.45 -38.62 1.72
C ASP A 87 6.74 -39.35 2.87
N VAL A 88 6.23 -40.56 2.62
CA VAL A 88 5.56 -41.36 3.65
C VAL A 88 6.55 -41.77 4.75
N MET A 89 7.80 -42.05 4.40
CA MET A 89 8.84 -42.43 5.37
C MET A 89 9.23 -41.26 6.29
N ASP A 90 9.27 -40.03 5.77
CA ASP A 90 9.52 -38.83 6.59
C ASP A 90 8.46 -38.63 7.67
N ILE A 91 7.23 -38.99 7.39
CA ILE A 91 6.13 -38.91 8.36
C ILE A 91 6.32 -39.95 9.47
N ASP A 92 6.73 -41.15 9.13
CA ASP A 92 6.97 -42.25 10.09
C ASP A 92 8.20 -41.94 10.97
N GLU A 93 9.32 -41.55 10.36
CA GLU A 93 10.58 -41.22 11.03
C GLU A 93 10.45 -40.01 11.99
N THR A 94 9.57 -39.06 11.67
CA THR A 94 9.27 -37.92 12.57
C THR A 94 8.27 -38.26 13.66
N GLY A 95 7.81 -39.49 13.78
CA GLY A 95 6.81 -39.93 14.77
C GLY A 95 5.46 -39.24 14.54
N PHE A 96 5.06 -39.03 13.28
CA PHE A 96 3.83 -38.35 12.85
C PHE A 96 3.72 -36.87 13.23
N VAL A 97 4.81 -36.23 13.62
CA VAL A 97 4.83 -34.77 13.87
C VAL A 97 4.71 -33.99 12.55
N LEU A 98 5.39 -34.46 11.51
CA LEU A 98 5.29 -33.89 10.17
C LEU A 98 4.02 -34.42 9.49
N THR A 99 2.94 -33.69 9.59
CA THR A 99 1.69 -34.00 8.90
C THR A 99 1.35 -32.92 7.89
N ALA A 100 0.57 -33.26 6.87
CA ALA A 100 0.06 -32.29 5.90
C ALA A 100 -0.71 -31.15 6.58
N GLY A 101 -1.40 -31.44 7.68
CA GLY A 101 -2.12 -30.45 8.48
C GLY A 101 -1.21 -29.49 9.23
N ALA A 102 -0.14 -30.00 9.88
CA ALA A 102 0.83 -29.15 10.55
C ALA A 102 1.58 -28.26 9.58
N LEU A 103 2.05 -28.82 8.46
CA LEU A 103 2.71 -28.05 7.39
C LEU A 103 1.79 -26.98 6.81
N ALA A 104 0.54 -27.33 6.48
CA ALA A 104 -0.44 -26.39 5.98
C ALA A 104 -0.68 -25.22 6.94
N SER A 105 -0.85 -25.54 8.22
CA SER A 105 -1.07 -24.56 9.28
C SER A 105 0.09 -23.58 9.39
N THR A 106 1.31 -24.09 9.44
CA THR A 106 2.53 -23.26 9.54
C THR A 106 2.73 -22.40 8.29
N PHE A 107 2.53 -22.99 7.10
CA PHE A 107 2.64 -22.27 5.83
C PHE A 107 1.64 -21.11 5.74
N ILE A 108 0.40 -21.31 6.16
CA ILE A 108 -0.61 -20.26 6.17
C ILE A 108 -0.22 -19.14 7.12
N ASP A 109 0.12 -19.45 8.38
CA ASP A 109 0.41 -18.45 9.40
C ASP A 109 1.67 -17.62 9.08
N GLU A 110 2.72 -18.28 8.59
CA GLU A 110 4.03 -17.65 8.42
C GLU A 110 4.25 -17.03 7.03
N LYS A 111 3.54 -17.52 6.00
CA LYS A 111 3.80 -17.11 4.61
C LYS A 111 2.58 -16.51 3.94
N VAL A 112 1.44 -17.21 3.95
CA VAL A 112 0.26 -16.79 3.18
C VAL A 112 -0.37 -15.53 3.78
N VAL A 113 -0.64 -15.52 5.07
CA VAL A 113 -1.27 -14.39 5.77
C VAL A 113 -0.42 -13.11 5.68
N PRO A 114 0.89 -13.14 5.98
CA PRO A 114 1.72 -11.94 5.80
C PRO A 114 1.80 -11.44 4.37
N GLU A 115 1.82 -12.35 3.38
CA GLU A 115 1.88 -11.98 1.97
C GLU A 115 0.59 -11.28 1.49
N ILE A 116 -0.58 -11.81 1.88
CA ILE A 116 -1.88 -11.20 1.55
C ILE A 116 -2.02 -9.81 2.16
N ASP A 117 -1.70 -9.66 3.45
CA ASP A 117 -1.73 -8.37 4.13
C ASP A 117 -0.77 -7.36 3.49
N SER A 118 0.47 -7.78 3.22
CA SER A 118 1.49 -6.93 2.58
C SER A 118 1.04 -6.44 1.20
N PHE A 119 0.41 -7.32 0.41
CA PHE A 119 -0.16 -6.94 -0.88
C PHE A 119 -1.28 -5.91 -0.70
N ARG A 120 -2.23 -6.17 0.18
CA ARG A 120 -3.40 -5.30 0.37
C ARG A 120 -3.01 -3.89 0.82
N TYR A 121 -2.13 -3.77 1.81
CA TYR A 121 -1.70 -2.45 2.30
C TYR A 121 -0.86 -1.68 1.29
N SER A 122 0.07 -2.35 0.60
CA SER A 122 0.85 -1.70 -0.45
C SER A 122 0.00 -1.30 -1.66
N GLU A 123 -1.02 -2.08 -1.98
CA GLU A 123 -1.94 -1.76 -3.08
C GLU A 123 -2.82 -0.55 -2.75
N ILE A 124 -3.33 -0.44 -1.52
CA ILE A 124 -4.03 0.77 -1.06
C ILE A 124 -3.12 1.99 -1.20
N PHE A 125 -1.88 1.89 -0.70
CA PHE A 125 -0.93 2.99 -0.85
C PHE A 125 -0.72 3.36 -2.32
N SER A 126 -0.48 2.39 -3.19
CA SER A 126 -0.26 2.60 -4.62
C SER A 126 -1.42 3.31 -5.30
N ILE A 127 -2.65 2.85 -5.07
CA ILE A 127 -3.87 3.46 -5.65
C ILE A 127 -4.05 4.89 -5.15
N VAL A 128 -3.98 5.10 -3.84
CA VAL A 128 -4.18 6.41 -3.22
C VAL A 128 -3.08 7.40 -3.61
N ASN A 129 -1.82 6.94 -3.64
CA ASN A 129 -0.67 7.74 -4.01
C ASN A 129 -0.66 8.16 -5.48
N THR A 130 -1.25 7.35 -6.36
CA THR A 130 -1.37 7.65 -7.80
C THR A 130 -2.50 8.63 -8.09
N ALA A 131 -3.56 8.61 -7.29
CA ALA A 131 -4.77 9.39 -7.54
C ALA A 131 -4.66 10.87 -7.13
N GLY A 132 -3.72 11.24 -6.24
CA GLY A 132 -3.56 12.63 -5.84
C GLY A 132 -2.86 12.82 -4.49
N ASP A 133 -3.17 13.93 -3.83
CA ASP A 133 -2.56 14.35 -2.56
C ASP A 133 -3.35 13.83 -1.34
N TYR A 134 -3.55 12.53 -1.29
CA TYR A 134 -4.20 11.84 -0.16
C TYR A 134 -3.19 11.08 0.72
N THR A 135 -1.89 11.26 0.44
CA THR A 135 -0.79 10.65 1.19
C THR A 135 0.06 11.72 1.86
N GLU A 136 0.40 11.53 3.14
CA GLU A 136 1.22 12.44 3.92
C GLU A 136 2.55 11.81 4.33
N ALA A 137 3.65 12.47 3.98
CA ALA A 137 4.98 12.15 4.45
C ALA A 137 5.19 12.68 5.87
N TYR A 138 5.25 11.79 6.86
CA TYR A 138 5.36 12.16 8.26
C TYR A 138 6.20 11.13 9.04
N THR A 139 7.20 11.61 9.78
CA THR A 139 7.98 10.77 10.70
C THR A 139 7.35 10.84 12.09
N PRO A 140 6.84 9.71 12.63
CA PRO A 140 6.15 9.70 13.91
C PRO A 140 7.03 10.15 15.08
N ALA A 141 6.60 11.19 15.80
CA ALA A 141 7.22 11.67 17.01
C ALA A 141 6.17 11.73 18.13
N LYS A 142 6.57 11.41 19.36
CA LYS A 142 5.68 11.30 20.54
C LYS A 142 4.81 12.53 20.74
N GLU A 143 5.37 13.71 20.52
CA GLU A 143 4.72 15.01 20.79
C GLU A 143 3.68 15.39 19.72
N THR A 144 3.83 14.89 18.49
CA THR A 144 3.05 15.33 17.32
C THR A 144 2.17 14.25 16.71
N VAL A 145 2.44 12.97 17.01
CA VAL A 145 1.77 11.84 16.37
C VAL A 145 0.26 11.82 16.58
N PHE A 146 -0.19 12.19 17.79
CA PHE A 146 -1.60 12.23 18.12
C PHE A 146 -2.34 13.33 17.34
N GLY A 147 -1.79 14.56 17.33
CA GLY A 147 -2.34 15.67 16.55
C GLY A 147 -2.46 15.35 15.08
N LYS A 148 -1.40 14.82 14.47
CA LYS A 148 -1.39 14.41 13.04
C LYS A 148 -2.41 13.32 12.74
N PHE A 149 -2.55 12.34 13.62
CA PHE A 149 -3.54 11.30 13.47
C PHE A 149 -4.97 11.85 13.54
N LYS A 150 -5.24 12.78 14.47
CA LYS A 150 -6.54 13.46 14.61
C LYS A 150 -6.85 14.35 13.41
N ASP A 151 -5.88 15.08 12.88
CA ASP A 151 -6.04 15.89 11.66
C ASP A 151 -6.48 15.01 10.48
N ALA A 152 -5.82 13.85 10.31
CA ALA A 152 -6.17 12.89 9.27
C ALA A 152 -7.58 12.29 9.48
N LEU A 153 -7.96 11.96 10.71
CA LEU A 153 -9.32 11.51 11.05
C LEU A 153 -10.38 12.58 10.72
N THR A 154 -10.10 13.83 11.12
CA THR A 154 -11.02 14.96 10.88
C THR A 154 -11.18 15.21 9.38
N ALA A 155 -10.09 15.13 8.61
CA ALA A 155 -10.15 15.30 7.16
C ALA A 155 -11.03 14.24 6.49
N VAL A 156 -10.93 12.97 6.89
CA VAL A 156 -11.80 11.90 6.37
C VAL A 156 -13.23 12.08 6.86
N GLY A 157 -13.43 12.40 8.14
CA GLY A 157 -14.75 12.59 8.73
C GLY A 157 -15.56 13.69 8.06
N ASN A 158 -14.93 14.81 7.71
CA ASN A 158 -15.57 15.92 7.01
C ASN A 158 -16.03 15.51 5.59
N GLU A 159 -15.29 14.66 4.90
CA GLU A 159 -15.67 14.21 3.55
C GLU A 159 -16.68 13.06 3.58
N THR A 160 -16.70 12.25 4.62
CA THR A 160 -17.57 11.06 4.70
C THR A 160 -18.95 11.33 5.29
N GLY A 161 -19.14 12.44 6.01
CA GLY A 161 -20.44 12.78 6.59
C GLY A 161 -20.96 11.79 7.63
N GLY A 162 -20.07 11.12 8.41
CA GLY A 162 -20.46 10.21 9.49
C GLY A 162 -20.51 8.72 9.14
N VAL A 163 -19.95 8.31 8.01
CA VAL A 163 -19.77 6.88 7.68
C VAL A 163 -18.76 6.24 8.65
N PRO A 164 -18.99 5.00 9.11
CA PRO A 164 -18.06 4.29 9.99
C PRO A 164 -16.66 4.19 9.37
N LEU A 165 -15.65 4.63 10.12
CA LEU A 165 -14.26 4.62 9.71
C LEU A 165 -13.49 3.48 10.38
N VAL A 166 -12.41 3.06 9.76
CA VAL A 166 -11.41 2.15 10.31
C VAL A 166 -10.02 2.72 10.07
N ALA A 167 -9.13 2.53 11.04
CA ALA A 167 -7.74 2.90 10.93
C ALA A 167 -6.84 1.68 11.10
N PHE A 168 -6.09 1.35 10.06
CA PHE A 168 -5.02 0.37 10.12
C PHE A 168 -3.75 1.09 10.52
N VAL A 169 -3.17 0.73 11.67
CA VAL A 169 -2.05 1.46 12.25
C VAL A 169 -0.84 0.53 12.40
N ASN A 170 0.32 0.98 11.94
CA ASN A 170 1.57 0.27 12.16
C ASN A 170 1.82 0.07 13.66
N ALA A 171 2.15 -1.15 14.06
CA ALA A 171 2.34 -1.49 15.48
C ALA A 171 3.40 -0.63 16.20
N LEU A 172 4.46 -0.22 15.49
CA LEU A 172 5.50 0.66 16.05
C LEU A 172 4.94 2.09 16.27
N VAL A 173 4.14 2.58 15.32
CA VAL A 173 3.50 3.89 15.41
C VAL A 173 2.44 3.91 16.49
N LEU A 174 1.67 2.82 16.61
CA LEU A 174 0.71 2.66 17.69
C LEU A 174 1.38 2.73 19.07
N GLY A 175 2.53 2.06 19.23
CA GLY A 175 3.33 2.17 20.45
C GLY A 175 3.83 3.59 20.75
N THR A 176 4.11 4.39 19.70
CA THR A 176 4.47 5.81 19.85
C THR A 176 3.24 6.65 20.24
N LEU A 177 2.11 6.36 19.63
CA LEU A 177 0.83 7.03 19.89
C LEU A 177 0.35 6.79 21.34
N GLU A 178 0.51 5.57 21.84
CA GLU A 178 0.19 5.23 23.25
C GLU A 178 1.05 5.95 24.30
N LYS A 179 2.27 6.29 23.93
CA LYS A 179 3.18 7.06 24.79
C LYS A 179 2.86 8.55 24.81
N SER A 180 1.97 9.05 23.94
CA SER A 180 1.56 10.44 23.95
C SER A 180 0.63 10.70 25.16
N SER A 181 0.80 11.86 25.80
CA SER A 181 0.01 12.23 26.99
C SER A 181 -1.48 12.43 26.70
N GLU A 182 -1.82 12.76 25.46
CA GLU A 182 -3.19 13.01 25.01
C GLU A 182 -3.95 11.71 24.75
N PHE A 183 -3.27 10.69 24.27
CA PHE A 183 -3.85 9.38 23.99
C PHE A 183 -4.42 8.71 25.24
N THR A 184 -3.70 8.77 26.37
CA THR A 184 -4.10 8.13 27.62
C THR A 184 -5.42 8.66 28.17
N ARG A 185 -5.84 9.88 27.79
CA ARG A 185 -7.06 10.55 28.25
C ARG A 185 -8.32 10.19 27.45
N ILE A 186 -8.18 9.67 26.23
CA ILE A 186 -9.27 9.60 25.24
C ILE A 186 -9.62 8.15 24.85
N VAL A 187 -8.74 7.18 25.14
CA VAL A 187 -8.93 5.79 24.66
C VAL A 187 -9.94 5.04 25.50
N THR A 188 -11.00 4.60 24.83
CA THR A 188 -11.90 3.56 25.34
C THR A 188 -11.46 2.20 24.75
N SER A 189 -11.22 1.21 25.61
CA SER A 189 -10.89 -0.13 25.16
C SER A 189 -12.13 -1.03 25.26
N GLU A 190 -12.60 -1.54 24.14
CA GLU A 190 -13.63 -2.57 24.09
C GLU A 190 -13.03 -3.91 23.69
N GLU A 191 -13.49 -4.99 24.31
CA GLU A 191 -13.14 -6.34 23.91
C GLU A 191 -14.06 -6.79 22.77
N VAL A 192 -13.49 -6.98 21.57
CA VAL A 192 -14.22 -7.56 20.44
C VAL A 192 -13.73 -8.99 20.21
N GLN A 193 -14.66 -9.92 20.24
CA GLN A 193 -14.39 -11.31 19.91
C GLN A 193 -14.39 -11.47 18.38
N ARG A 194 -13.21 -11.71 17.79
CA ARG A 194 -13.07 -12.12 16.39
C ARG A 194 -12.84 -13.62 16.36
N GLU A 195 -13.90 -14.35 16.00
CA GLU A 195 -13.93 -15.81 15.93
C GLU A 195 -13.34 -16.49 17.18
N GLU A 196 -12.12 -17.00 17.17
CA GLU A 196 -11.50 -17.70 18.31
C GLU A 196 -10.51 -16.83 19.11
N ARG A 197 -10.29 -15.57 18.73
CA ARG A 197 -9.34 -14.66 19.41
C ARG A 197 -10.05 -13.47 20.04
N LYS A 198 -9.93 -13.32 21.35
CA LYS A 198 -10.28 -12.08 22.05
C LYS A 198 -9.20 -11.03 21.78
N THR A 199 -9.52 -10.02 20.99
CA THR A 199 -8.61 -8.92 20.70
C THR A 199 -9.13 -7.66 21.39
N LYS A 200 -8.31 -7.01 22.21
CA LYS A 200 -8.63 -5.67 22.73
C LYS A 200 -8.59 -4.69 21.56
N VAL A 201 -9.76 -4.18 21.20
CA VAL A 201 -9.89 -3.15 20.17
C VAL A 201 -9.76 -1.80 20.84
N ARG A 202 -8.83 -1.01 20.37
CA ARG A 202 -8.67 0.38 20.79
C ARG A 202 -9.46 1.27 19.86
N MET A 203 -10.20 2.19 20.42
CA MET A 203 -10.99 3.16 19.66
C MET A 203 -10.55 4.59 20.00
N ILE A 204 -10.45 5.43 18.98
CA ILE A 204 -10.30 6.87 19.11
C ILE A 204 -11.47 7.51 18.39
N ASP A 205 -12.26 8.34 19.08
CA ASP A 205 -13.45 9.00 18.53
C ASP A 205 -14.42 8.05 17.81
N GLY A 206 -14.62 6.85 18.34
CA GLY A 206 -15.48 5.85 17.70
C GLY A 206 -14.85 5.13 16.49
N VAL A 207 -13.60 5.45 16.12
CA VAL A 207 -12.88 4.79 15.05
C VAL A 207 -12.03 3.65 15.58
N GLN A 208 -12.25 2.46 15.03
CA GLN A 208 -11.52 1.26 15.40
C GLN A 208 -10.07 1.33 14.90
N LEU A 209 -9.10 1.11 15.81
CA LEU A 209 -7.68 0.99 15.47
C LEU A 209 -7.31 -0.48 15.34
N ILE A 210 -6.84 -0.89 14.18
CA ILE A 210 -6.34 -2.24 13.91
C ILE A 210 -4.83 -2.20 13.86
N PRO A 211 -4.13 -2.80 14.85
CA PRO A 211 -2.68 -2.86 14.82
C PRO A 211 -2.21 -3.82 13.72
N VAL A 212 -1.26 -3.37 12.91
CA VAL A 212 -0.66 -4.15 11.83
C VAL A 212 0.85 -4.27 12.08
N PRO A 213 1.44 -5.48 12.00
CA PRO A 213 2.89 -5.63 12.08
C PRO A 213 3.62 -4.79 11.02
N SER A 214 4.70 -4.10 11.41
CA SER A 214 5.44 -3.21 10.52
C SER A 214 6.00 -3.92 9.27
N SER A 215 6.32 -5.21 9.38
CA SER A 215 6.77 -6.03 8.27
C SER A 215 5.74 -6.19 7.15
N ARG A 216 4.43 -6.04 7.47
CA ARG A 216 3.31 -6.16 6.53
C ARG A 216 2.81 -4.81 6.02
N MET A 217 3.35 -3.69 6.53
CA MET A 217 2.82 -2.35 6.30
C MET A 217 3.87 -1.42 5.68
N LYS A 218 4.30 -1.78 4.45
CA LYS A 218 5.23 -0.99 3.65
C LYS A 218 4.61 -0.56 2.32
N THR A 219 5.16 0.48 1.73
CA THR A 219 4.63 1.08 0.49
C THR A 219 4.85 0.23 -0.75
N VAL A 220 5.91 -0.59 -0.78
CA VAL A 220 6.27 -1.42 -1.93
C VAL A 220 6.82 -2.76 -1.48
N TYR A 221 6.38 -3.83 -2.15
CA TYR A 221 6.89 -5.18 -1.96
C TYR A 221 7.28 -5.84 -3.29
N ASN A 222 8.32 -6.66 -3.22
CA ASN A 222 8.69 -7.59 -4.27
C ASN A 222 8.11 -8.97 -3.95
N PHE A 223 7.28 -9.50 -4.85
CA PHE A 223 6.68 -10.83 -4.76
C PHE A 223 7.55 -11.79 -5.56
N LEU A 224 8.33 -12.61 -4.86
CA LEU A 224 9.28 -13.52 -5.48
C LEU A 224 8.56 -14.66 -6.21
N THR A 225 8.97 -14.95 -7.42
CA THR A 225 8.27 -15.88 -8.32
C THR A 225 8.53 -17.36 -8.00
N GLY A 226 9.55 -17.68 -7.21
CA GLY A 226 10.00 -19.06 -6.98
C GLY A 226 10.85 -19.64 -8.10
N GLY A 227 11.21 -18.83 -9.12
CA GLY A 227 12.13 -19.20 -10.19
C GLY A 227 13.61 -19.09 -9.80
N THR A 228 14.51 -19.25 -10.77
CA THR A 228 15.98 -19.21 -10.56
C THR A 228 16.41 -17.94 -9.84
N GLY A 229 17.13 -18.08 -8.74
CA GLY A 229 17.54 -16.99 -7.86
C GLY A 229 16.46 -16.47 -6.91
N GLN A 230 15.26 -17.04 -6.94
CA GLN A 230 14.12 -16.70 -6.09
C GLN A 230 13.39 -17.95 -5.55
N GLU A 231 14.08 -19.06 -5.43
CA GLU A 231 13.54 -20.39 -5.11
C GLU A 231 12.74 -20.42 -3.82
N ALA A 232 13.12 -19.57 -2.84
CA ALA A 232 12.39 -19.45 -1.57
C ALA A 232 10.95 -18.92 -1.76
N GLY A 233 10.70 -18.14 -2.83
CA GLY A 233 9.41 -17.47 -3.02
C GLY A 233 9.09 -16.47 -1.89
N GLY A 234 7.80 -16.19 -1.69
CA GLY A 234 7.33 -15.29 -0.64
C GLY A 234 7.41 -13.81 -1.02
N VAL A 235 7.47 -12.95 -0.02
CA VAL A 235 7.45 -11.49 -0.17
C VAL A 235 8.62 -10.85 0.57
N THR A 236 9.24 -9.85 -0.05
CA THR A 236 10.30 -9.02 0.54
C THR A 236 9.98 -7.54 0.34
N ALA A 237 10.52 -6.66 1.20
CA ALA A 237 10.39 -5.23 0.96
C ALA A 237 11.03 -4.85 -0.37
N GLY A 238 10.35 -4.02 -1.15
CA GLY A 238 10.85 -3.52 -2.42
C GLY A 238 11.93 -2.45 -2.26
N THR A 239 12.57 -2.09 -3.36
CA THR A 239 13.54 -0.98 -3.38
C THR A 239 12.82 0.32 -2.99
N ASN A 240 13.44 1.08 -2.09
CA ASN A 240 12.87 2.32 -1.53
C ASN A 240 11.51 2.14 -0.83
N ALA A 241 11.24 0.94 -0.31
CA ALA A 241 10.05 0.70 0.49
C ALA A 241 10.08 1.56 1.76
N MET A 242 9.02 2.33 1.97
CA MET A 242 8.81 3.16 3.15
C MET A 242 7.81 2.49 4.09
N ASP A 243 7.91 2.76 5.37
CA ASP A 243 6.92 2.28 6.33
C ASP A 243 5.64 3.13 6.25
N ILE A 244 4.50 2.47 6.09
CA ILE A 244 3.20 3.12 6.22
C ILE A 244 2.91 3.28 7.71
N ASN A 245 2.59 4.50 8.15
CA ASN A 245 2.27 4.82 9.54
C ASN A 245 0.84 4.41 9.90
N TRP A 246 -0.11 4.84 9.08
CA TRP A 246 -1.53 4.49 9.18
C TRP A 246 -2.24 4.63 7.85
N ILE A 247 -3.34 3.91 7.72
CA ILE A 247 -4.32 4.03 6.65
C ILE A 247 -5.67 4.26 7.30
N ILE A 248 -6.28 5.42 7.08
CA ILE A 248 -7.61 5.76 7.56
C ILE A 248 -8.56 5.76 6.37
N CYS A 249 -9.65 5.03 6.48
CA CYS A 249 -10.63 4.92 5.39
C CYS A 249 -12.01 4.54 5.92
N PRO A 250 -13.08 4.75 5.14
CA PRO A 250 -14.39 4.17 5.41
C PRO A 250 -14.32 2.63 5.41
N MET A 251 -15.05 1.98 6.30
CA MET A 251 -15.10 0.51 6.32
C MET A 251 -15.52 -0.10 4.98
N THR A 252 -16.35 0.62 4.21
CA THR A 252 -16.84 0.20 2.89
C THR A 252 -15.92 0.65 1.73
N GLY A 253 -14.79 1.28 2.03
CA GLY A 253 -13.87 1.84 1.02
C GLY A 253 -13.06 0.78 0.28
N PRO A 254 -12.19 0.03 0.96
CA PRO A 254 -11.36 -0.97 0.32
C PRO A 254 -12.16 -2.25 0.02
N ILE A 255 -12.00 -2.80 -1.18
CA ILE A 255 -12.69 -4.01 -1.64
C ILE A 255 -11.64 -5.09 -1.88
N ALA A 256 -11.47 -5.98 -0.90
CA ALA A 256 -10.58 -7.14 -1.02
C ALA A 256 -11.39 -8.34 -1.53
N ILE A 257 -10.93 -8.94 -2.62
CA ILE A 257 -11.62 -10.03 -3.30
C ILE A 257 -10.71 -11.24 -3.35
N VAL A 258 -11.20 -12.37 -2.84
CA VAL A 258 -10.56 -13.68 -2.98
C VAL A 258 -11.46 -14.52 -3.88
N LYS A 259 -11.01 -14.77 -5.11
CA LYS A 259 -11.76 -15.58 -6.08
C LYS A 259 -11.53 -17.08 -5.87
N HIS A 260 -10.34 -17.44 -5.42
CA HIS A 260 -9.97 -18.82 -5.21
C HIS A 260 -8.93 -18.89 -4.08
N ALA A 261 -9.23 -19.69 -3.09
CA ALA A 261 -8.30 -20.05 -2.02
C ALA A 261 -8.56 -21.53 -1.71
N MET A 262 -7.75 -22.43 -2.29
CA MET A 262 -7.98 -23.85 -2.12
C MET A 262 -6.71 -24.61 -1.79
N PRO A 263 -6.70 -25.32 -0.66
CA PRO A 263 -5.73 -26.37 -0.42
C PRO A 263 -6.02 -27.58 -1.29
N LYS A 264 -4.99 -28.21 -1.83
CA LYS A 264 -5.06 -29.47 -2.55
C LYS A 264 -4.19 -30.49 -1.85
N ILE A 265 -4.77 -31.62 -1.46
CA ILE A 265 -4.01 -32.75 -0.91
C ILE A 265 -4.15 -33.92 -1.86
N ILE A 266 -3.00 -34.42 -2.34
CA ILE A 266 -2.91 -35.67 -3.11
C ILE A 266 -2.32 -36.71 -2.18
N SER A 267 -3.04 -37.83 -2.00
CA SER A 267 -2.56 -38.97 -1.21
C SER A 267 -1.59 -39.83 -2.03
N PRO A 268 -0.72 -40.64 -1.38
CA PRO A 268 0.24 -41.50 -2.06
C PRO A 268 -0.41 -42.40 -3.12
N GLU A 269 -1.60 -42.94 -2.86
CA GLU A 269 -2.37 -43.77 -3.79
C GLU A 269 -2.70 -43.06 -5.13
N ASN A 270 -2.77 -41.72 -5.12
CA ASN A 270 -3.09 -40.90 -6.28
C ASN A 270 -1.86 -40.11 -6.80
N ASN A 271 -0.72 -40.25 -6.16
CA ASN A 271 0.52 -39.65 -6.58
C ASN A 271 1.32 -40.64 -7.44
N THR A 272 1.39 -40.38 -8.75
CA THR A 272 2.07 -41.26 -9.71
C THR A 272 3.58 -41.01 -9.73
N ASP A 273 4.05 -39.93 -9.16
CA ASP A 273 5.44 -39.50 -9.29
C ASP A 273 6.32 -39.92 -8.10
N ALA A 274 5.72 -40.12 -6.92
CA ALA A 274 6.43 -40.50 -5.70
C ALA A 274 5.49 -41.15 -4.66
N ASP A 275 6.04 -41.99 -3.77
CA ASP A 275 5.31 -42.56 -2.63
C ASP A 275 5.21 -41.52 -1.48
N GLY A 276 4.36 -40.53 -1.68
CA GLY A 276 4.24 -39.42 -0.74
C GLY A 276 2.99 -38.58 -0.94
N TYR A 277 2.68 -37.78 0.07
CA TYR A 277 1.63 -36.78 -0.01
C TYR A 277 2.12 -35.53 -0.73
N ILE A 278 1.26 -34.90 -1.53
CA ILE A 278 1.50 -33.55 -2.03
C ILE A 278 0.48 -32.61 -1.40
N TYR A 279 0.96 -31.65 -0.63
CA TYR A 279 0.16 -30.52 -0.16
C TYR A 279 0.38 -29.33 -1.06
N GLY A 280 -0.69 -28.84 -1.70
CA GLY A 280 -0.67 -27.62 -2.51
C GLY A 280 -1.62 -26.57 -1.96
N TYR A 281 -1.24 -25.31 -2.02
CA TYR A 281 -2.11 -24.19 -1.72
C TYR A 281 -2.02 -23.15 -2.84
N ARG A 282 -3.17 -22.64 -3.29
CA ARG A 282 -3.26 -21.59 -4.30
C ARG A 282 -4.24 -20.53 -3.85
N VAL A 283 -3.86 -19.27 -3.96
CA VAL A 283 -4.72 -18.12 -3.72
C VAL A 283 -4.75 -17.20 -4.93
N TYR A 284 -5.95 -16.84 -5.37
CA TYR A 284 -6.18 -15.91 -6.47
C TYR A 284 -7.01 -14.73 -5.94
N HIS A 285 -6.36 -13.58 -5.76
CA HIS A 285 -6.95 -12.45 -5.06
C HIS A 285 -6.51 -11.11 -5.63
N THR A 286 -7.23 -10.07 -5.24
CA THR A 286 -6.90 -8.68 -5.53
C THR A 286 -7.47 -7.76 -4.44
N LEU A 287 -7.03 -6.50 -4.47
CA LEU A 287 -7.65 -5.40 -3.75
C LEU A 287 -7.85 -4.25 -4.72
N GLU A 288 -9.03 -3.62 -4.66
CA GLU A 288 -9.36 -2.44 -5.44
C GLU A 288 -10.11 -1.42 -4.59
N ILE A 289 -10.11 -0.18 -5.05
CA ILE A 289 -10.87 0.93 -4.49
C ILE A 289 -11.66 1.55 -5.63
N ALA A 290 -12.95 1.79 -5.44
CA ALA A 290 -13.74 2.52 -6.43
C ALA A 290 -13.22 3.96 -6.54
N ASP A 291 -13.06 4.47 -7.76
CA ASP A 291 -12.39 5.75 -8.01
C ASP A 291 -13.02 6.92 -7.25
N ASN A 292 -14.37 6.91 -7.09
CA ASN A 292 -15.10 7.92 -6.32
C ASN A 292 -14.87 7.81 -4.80
N LYS A 293 -14.31 6.71 -4.29
CA LYS A 293 -14.00 6.52 -2.86
C LYS A 293 -12.56 6.83 -2.51
N ILE A 294 -11.68 6.99 -3.49
CA ILE A 294 -10.25 7.27 -3.23
C ILE A 294 -10.04 8.55 -2.41
N PRO A 295 -10.76 9.67 -2.65
CA PRO A 295 -10.62 10.88 -1.85
C PRO A 295 -10.91 10.69 -0.36
N LEU A 296 -11.65 9.65 0.01
CA LEU A 296 -12.00 9.31 1.40
C LEU A 296 -10.89 8.56 2.15
N PHE A 297 -9.73 8.38 1.54
CA PHE A 297 -8.58 7.75 2.16
C PHE A 297 -7.57 8.79 2.62
N ARG A 298 -6.93 8.54 3.76
CA ARG A 298 -5.72 9.26 4.20
C ARG A 298 -4.68 8.24 4.61
N VAL A 299 -3.54 8.30 3.94
CA VAL A 299 -2.41 7.40 4.19
C VAL A 299 -1.21 8.21 4.62
N SER A 300 -0.66 7.90 5.79
CA SER A 300 0.59 8.49 6.25
C SER A 300 1.72 7.47 6.12
N TYR A 301 2.90 7.93 5.73
CA TYR A 301 4.09 7.11 5.60
C TYR A 301 5.33 7.83 6.12
N THR A 302 6.31 7.07 6.60
CA THR A 302 7.60 7.60 7.03
C THR A 302 8.48 7.83 5.82
N PRO A 303 8.81 9.09 5.48
CA PRO A 303 9.60 9.38 4.28
C PRO A 303 11.07 8.96 4.46
N ILE A 304 11.69 8.55 3.36
CA ILE A 304 13.13 8.33 3.25
C ILE A 304 13.78 9.44 2.43
N ALA A 305 15.09 9.58 2.55
CA ALA A 305 15.84 10.47 1.65
C ALA A 305 15.65 10.01 0.20
N ALA A 306 15.57 10.96 -0.73
CA ALA A 306 15.53 10.63 -2.15
C ALA A 306 16.83 9.92 -2.55
N PRO A 307 16.77 8.84 -3.35
CA PRO A 307 17.95 8.21 -3.93
C PRO A 307 18.81 9.25 -4.69
N ALA A 308 20.12 9.04 -4.70
CA ALA A 308 21.04 9.97 -5.32
C ALA A 308 20.86 10.03 -6.85
N LEU A 309 20.57 11.21 -7.36
CA LEU A 309 20.57 11.48 -8.80
C LEU A 309 22.00 11.49 -9.32
N THR A 310 22.26 10.74 -10.37
CA THR A 310 23.53 10.87 -11.10
C THR A 310 23.51 12.14 -11.94
N ALA A 311 24.18 13.18 -11.46
CA ALA A 311 24.26 14.46 -12.11
C ALA A 311 25.65 15.10 -11.92
N THR A 312 26.12 15.85 -12.92
CA THR A 312 27.35 16.63 -12.86
C THR A 312 27.03 18.11 -13.00
N VAL A 313 27.62 18.92 -12.12
CA VAL A 313 27.50 20.38 -12.18
C VAL A 313 28.73 20.94 -12.93
N ALA A 314 28.54 21.98 -13.74
CA ALA A 314 29.58 22.66 -14.49
C ALA A 314 29.21 24.14 -14.69
N LYS A 315 30.19 24.93 -15.10
CA LYS A 315 29.97 26.33 -15.49
C LYS A 315 28.92 26.44 -16.60
N GLY A 316 28.03 27.38 -16.47
CA GLY A 316 27.10 27.77 -17.53
C GLY A 316 27.82 28.49 -18.69
N THR A 317 27.06 28.85 -19.71
CA THR A 317 27.58 29.53 -20.90
C THR A 317 27.69 31.03 -20.66
N GLY A 318 26.70 31.64 -19.98
CA GLY A 318 26.70 33.07 -19.66
C GLY A 318 27.33 33.38 -18.30
N THR A 319 27.83 34.62 -18.14
CA THR A 319 28.36 35.11 -16.86
C THR A 319 27.30 34.98 -15.75
N GLY A 320 27.70 34.48 -14.61
CA GLY A 320 26.81 34.25 -13.47
C GLY A 320 25.90 33.01 -13.61
N ASN A 321 26.21 32.14 -14.58
CA ASN A 321 25.41 30.93 -14.80
C ASN A 321 26.17 29.67 -14.40
N THR A 322 25.40 28.71 -13.88
CA THR A 322 25.77 27.30 -13.70
C THR A 322 24.88 26.42 -14.58
N LYS A 323 25.21 25.16 -14.71
CA LYS A 323 24.39 24.15 -15.36
C LYS A 323 24.64 22.77 -14.76
N PHE A 324 23.69 21.86 -14.92
CA PHE A 324 23.96 20.46 -14.61
C PHE A 324 23.58 19.56 -15.78
N THR A 325 24.23 18.41 -15.83
CA THR A 325 23.89 17.34 -16.79
C THR A 325 23.39 16.13 -16.03
N ALA A 326 22.19 15.69 -16.38
CA ALA A 326 21.56 14.50 -15.83
C ALA A 326 20.67 13.84 -16.88
N THR A 327 20.38 12.56 -16.71
CA THR A 327 19.46 11.82 -17.59
C THR A 327 18.12 11.63 -16.90
N ALA A 328 17.05 12.16 -17.49
CA ALA A 328 15.69 11.97 -16.97
C ALA A 328 15.22 10.52 -17.09
N GLY A 329 15.55 9.86 -18.22
CA GLY A 329 14.98 8.55 -18.56
C GLY A 329 13.56 8.65 -19.11
N THR A 330 13.04 7.53 -19.63
CA THR A 330 11.71 7.48 -20.25
C THR A 330 10.60 7.77 -19.25
N GLY A 331 9.71 8.70 -19.59
CA GLY A 331 8.54 9.07 -18.76
C GLY A 331 8.86 9.93 -17.53
N ASN A 332 10.10 10.38 -17.36
CA ASN A 332 10.50 11.25 -16.26
C ASN A 332 10.94 12.62 -16.79
N THR A 333 10.92 13.60 -15.92
CA THR A 333 11.37 14.97 -16.19
C THR A 333 12.46 15.39 -15.20
N LEU A 334 13.23 16.40 -15.56
CA LEU A 334 14.18 17.05 -14.66
C LEU A 334 13.59 18.37 -14.16
N ALA A 335 13.91 18.71 -12.93
CA ALA A 335 13.62 19.99 -12.32
C ALA A 335 14.74 20.38 -11.37
N TYR A 336 14.77 21.63 -10.92
CA TYR A 336 15.70 22.06 -9.89
C TYR A 336 15.07 23.05 -8.92
N ILE A 337 15.67 23.14 -7.76
CA ILE A 337 15.41 24.19 -6.76
C ILE A 337 16.73 24.88 -6.49
N LEU A 338 16.73 26.22 -6.56
CA LEU A 338 17.86 27.04 -6.22
C LEU A 338 17.49 27.92 -5.02
N GLY A 339 18.31 27.88 -3.97
CA GLY A 339 18.01 28.63 -2.74
C GLY A 339 19.23 28.92 -1.88
N ALA A 340 19.03 29.74 -0.85
CA ALA A 340 20.05 30.05 0.15
C ALA A 340 20.26 28.95 1.20
N ALA A 341 19.38 27.94 1.21
CA ALA A 341 19.42 26.81 2.15
C ALA A 341 19.02 25.52 1.44
N THR A 342 19.29 24.38 2.09
CA THR A 342 18.88 23.05 1.60
C THR A 342 17.36 22.96 1.39
N ALA A 343 16.94 22.35 0.29
CA ALA A 343 15.53 22.14 -0.02
C ALA A 343 14.90 21.00 0.79
N GLY A 344 15.73 20.09 1.34
CA GLY A 344 15.28 19.00 2.21
C GLY A 344 14.28 18.03 1.56
N VAL A 345 14.35 17.85 0.24
CA VAL A 345 13.41 17.00 -0.52
C VAL A 345 13.50 15.53 -0.10
N LYS A 346 12.34 14.85 -0.15
CA LYS A 346 12.24 13.44 0.18
C LYS A 346 11.78 12.62 -1.03
N TYR A 347 12.08 11.34 -1.00
CA TYR A 347 11.55 10.39 -1.98
C TYR A 347 10.02 10.38 -1.94
N ASN A 348 9.40 10.38 -3.12
CA ASN A 348 7.94 10.40 -3.31
C ASN A 348 7.23 11.70 -2.92
N ASP A 349 7.95 12.78 -2.53
CA ASP A 349 7.33 14.09 -2.37
C ASP A 349 6.71 14.56 -3.70
N LEU A 350 5.54 15.19 -3.63
CA LEU A 350 4.96 15.88 -4.79
C LEU A 350 5.78 17.13 -5.11
N LEU A 351 6.06 17.33 -6.39
CA LEU A 351 6.78 18.53 -6.86
C LEU A 351 6.03 19.81 -6.50
N SER A 352 4.69 19.77 -6.50
CA SER A 352 3.82 20.89 -6.12
C SER A 352 4.05 21.40 -4.70
N LYS A 353 4.58 20.57 -3.79
CA LYS A 353 4.97 20.99 -2.43
C LYS A 353 6.06 22.07 -2.44
N TYR A 354 6.82 22.14 -3.51
CA TYR A 354 7.92 23.08 -3.72
C TYR A 354 7.61 24.11 -4.82
N ALA A 355 6.36 24.27 -5.21
CA ALA A 355 5.91 25.00 -6.41
C ALA A 355 6.43 26.45 -6.51
N THR A 356 6.71 27.11 -5.36
CA THR A 356 7.24 28.48 -5.33
C THR A 356 8.75 28.56 -5.59
N ALA A 357 9.46 27.45 -5.56
CA ALA A 357 10.93 27.40 -5.65
C ALA A 357 11.43 26.45 -6.74
N VAL A 358 10.55 25.60 -7.30
CA VAL A 358 10.93 24.60 -8.29
C VAL A 358 10.76 25.12 -9.71
N GLU A 359 11.78 24.88 -10.54
CA GLU A 359 11.77 25.21 -11.96
C GLU A 359 11.96 23.95 -12.81
N PRO A 360 11.23 23.81 -13.93
CA PRO A 360 11.48 22.75 -14.89
C PRO A 360 12.87 22.91 -15.52
N TYR A 361 13.52 21.79 -15.83
CA TYR A 361 14.89 21.82 -16.34
C TYR A 361 15.09 20.95 -17.58
N THR A 362 15.82 21.49 -18.54
CA THR A 362 16.39 20.73 -19.65
C THR A 362 17.87 20.51 -19.39
N SER A 363 18.34 19.27 -19.48
CA SER A 363 19.75 18.92 -19.19
C SER A 363 20.74 19.82 -19.94
N ALA A 364 21.73 20.31 -19.22
CA ALA A 364 22.77 21.26 -19.69
C ALA A 364 22.27 22.68 -20.04
N ALA A 365 21.03 23.07 -19.69
CA ALA A 365 20.59 24.46 -19.78
C ALA A 365 21.25 25.33 -18.71
N ASP A 366 21.40 26.62 -19.00
CA ASP A 366 21.98 27.59 -18.08
C ASP A 366 21.01 27.96 -16.96
N ILE A 367 21.51 28.04 -15.74
CA ILE A 367 20.77 28.44 -14.52
C ILE A 367 21.52 29.65 -13.94
N ALA A 368 20.84 30.80 -13.80
CA ALA A 368 21.41 31.96 -13.13
C ALA A 368 21.59 31.67 -11.64
N ALA A 369 22.81 31.70 -11.13
CA ALA A 369 23.13 31.31 -9.77
C ALA A 369 24.33 32.06 -9.21
N ALA A 370 24.42 32.13 -7.87
CA ALA A 370 25.54 32.73 -7.16
C ALA A 370 26.28 31.71 -6.31
N GLU A 371 27.54 31.98 -6.01
CA GLU A 371 28.35 31.19 -5.09
C GLU A 371 27.67 31.10 -3.72
N GLY A 372 27.72 29.91 -3.10
CA GLY A 372 27.14 29.63 -1.80
C GLY A 372 25.64 29.24 -1.84
N GLN A 373 24.98 29.33 -3.01
CA GLN A 373 23.61 28.82 -3.15
C GLN A 373 23.58 27.29 -3.22
N TYR A 374 22.47 26.73 -2.72
CA TYR A 374 22.15 25.31 -2.80
C TYR A 374 21.40 25.04 -4.10
N LEU A 375 21.96 24.21 -4.95
CA LEU A 375 21.32 23.70 -6.16
C LEU A 375 20.86 22.27 -5.89
N THR A 376 19.53 22.08 -5.73
CA THR A 376 18.92 20.75 -5.59
C THR A 376 18.39 20.32 -6.95
N MET A 377 19.02 19.32 -7.54
CA MET A 377 18.66 18.72 -8.82
C MET A 377 17.69 17.58 -8.59
N LEU A 378 16.61 17.54 -9.34
CA LEU A 378 15.47 16.63 -9.13
C LEU A 378 15.19 15.82 -10.40
N LYS A 379 14.88 14.55 -10.21
CA LYS A 379 14.25 13.71 -11.22
C LYS A 379 12.84 13.35 -10.75
N VAL A 380 11.87 13.60 -11.62
CA VAL A 380 10.45 13.55 -11.29
C VAL A 380 9.75 12.61 -12.25
N ASN A 381 8.89 11.74 -11.73
CA ASN A 381 8.11 10.82 -12.56
C ASN A 381 6.90 11.50 -13.20
N ALA A 382 6.16 10.77 -14.05
CA ALA A 382 4.96 11.26 -14.73
C ALA A 382 3.82 11.69 -13.79
N LEU A 383 3.84 11.26 -12.52
CA LEU A 383 2.87 11.65 -11.50
C LEU A 383 3.28 12.92 -10.73
N GLY A 384 4.36 13.58 -11.15
CA GLY A 384 4.88 14.77 -10.46
C GLY A 384 5.57 14.47 -9.12
N ARG A 385 6.05 13.22 -8.89
CA ARG A 385 6.71 12.82 -7.65
C ARG A 385 8.22 12.68 -7.82
N ILE A 386 8.96 13.13 -6.82
CA ILE A 386 10.43 13.08 -6.78
C ILE A 386 10.90 11.64 -6.59
N ILE A 387 11.71 11.14 -7.51
CA ILE A 387 12.25 9.77 -7.49
C ILE A 387 13.75 9.71 -7.21
N GLU A 388 14.48 10.72 -7.61
CA GLU A 388 15.91 10.89 -7.32
C GLU A 388 16.21 12.38 -7.09
N ALA A 389 17.18 12.69 -6.25
CA ALA A 389 17.64 14.06 -6.01
C ALA A 389 19.14 14.11 -5.75
N LYS A 390 19.76 15.23 -6.07
CA LYS A 390 21.12 15.56 -5.69
C LYS A 390 21.21 17.03 -5.32
N GLU A 391 21.78 17.33 -4.18
CA GLU A 391 22.01 18.69 -3.72
C GLU A 391 23.50 19.00 -3.73
N VAL A 392 23.86 20.18 -4.18
CA VAL A 392 25.24 20.68 -4.22
C VAL A 392 25.22 22.12 -3.77
N VAL A 393 26.19 22.51 -2.93
CA VAL A 393 26.48 23.92 -2.67
C VAL A 393 27.40 24.43 -3.79
N LEU A 394 26.96 25.45 -4.50
CA LEU A 394 27.71 25.99 -5.64
C LEU A 394 28.96 26.72 -5.18
N ALA A 395 30.10 26.30 -5.69
CA ALA A 395 31.37 26.97 -5.51
C ALA A 395 31.64 27.94 -6.69
N SER A 396 32.61 28.83 -6.53
CA SER A 396 33.03 29.75 -7.60
C SER A 396 33.47 29.02 -8.89
N GLY A 397 33.97 27.77 -8.73
CA GLY A 397 34.32 26.89 -9.85
C GLY A 397 33.15 26.38 -10.68
N ASP A 398 31.94 26.42 -10.14
CA ASP A 398 30.69 25.93 -10.76
C ASP A 398 29.94 27.04 -11.52
N ILE A 399 30.41 28.29 -11.40
CA ILE A 399 29.77 29.47 -11.96
C ILE A 399 30.66 30.08 -13.04
N SER A 400 30.06 30.46 -14.15
CA SER A 400 30.77 31.11 -15.25
C SER A 400 31.11 32.56 -14.89
N THR A 401 32.38 32.93 -15.03
CA THR A 401 32.85 34.31 -14.81
C THR A 401 32.80 35.16 -16.08
N GLY A 402 32.33 34.61 -17.21
CA GLY A 402 32.41 35.21 -18.52
C GLY A 402 33.87 35.17 -19.06
N THR A 403 34.05 34.85 -20.29
CA THR A 403 35.31 35.05 -21.04
C THR A 403 35.16 36.25 -21.93
#